data_728d8756525dae7844b0b4f6d6d3f5c6
#
_entry.id   728d8756525dae7844b0b4f6d6d3f5c6
#
_cell.length_a   1.000
_cell.length_b   1.000
_cell.length_c   1.000
_cell.angle_alpha   90.00
_cell.angle_beta   90.00
_cell.angle_gamma   90.00
#
_symmetry.space_group_name_H-M   'P 1'
#
loop_
_entity.id
_entity.type
_entity.pdbx_description
1 polymer ?
#
loop_
_entity_poly.entity_id
_entity_poly.type
_entity_poly.pdbx_seq_one_letter_code
_entity_poly.pdbx_strand_id
1 'polypeptide(L)'
;SPLLMNGKEFVPPPLSLLQEDRGKPGVGDIKANSNIIKRTLQNFGINVEMDEISIGPSITRYALKPAEGVKLSKIVALQNDLSLALAAHPIRIEAPIPGKSLVGIEIPNSTKTTVGLGTLLGSKEFQGSEKPLLMCLGKGISGLSFFGDLAKSPHLLIAGTTGSGETLQTT
;
A
#
# COMPACT_ATOMS: atom_id res chain seq x y z
N SER A 1 -0.02 6.70 -33.84
CA SER A 1 -0.99 7.40 -34.73
C SER A 1 -2.08 7.97 -33.85
N PRO A 2 -2.50 9.24 -34.06
CA PRO A 2 -3.59 9.83 -33.29
C PRO A 2 -4.89 9.06 -33.55
N LEU A 3 -5.67 8.83 -32.50
CA LEU A 3 -6.99 8.24 -32.60
C LEU A 3 -7.95 9.26 -33.25
N LEU A 4 -8.53 8.92 -34.39
CA LEU A 4 -9.51 9.75 -35.05
C LEU A 4 -10.92 9.28 -34.68
N MET A 5 -11.72 10.18 -34.08
CA MET A 5 -13.16 9.99 -33.89
C MET A 5 -13.90 10.91 -34.84
N ASN A 6 -14.71 10.33 -35.75
CA ASN A 6 -15.47 11.07 -36.77
C ASN A 6 -14.62 12.03 -37.63
N GLY A 7 -13.39 11.61 -37.99
CA GLY A 7 -12.47 12.41 -38.80
C GLY A 7 -11.80 13.58 -38.07
N LYS A 8 -12.00 13.70 -36.76
CA LYS A 8 -11.31 14.68 -35.89
C LYS A 8 -10.36 13.97 -34.96
N GLU A 9 -9.24 14.61 -34.67
CA GLU A 9 -8.28 14.12 -33.67
C GLU A 9 -8.97 14.05 -32.31
N PHE A 10 -8.86 12.89 -31.64
CA PHE A 10 -9.40 12.73 -30.30
C PHE A 10 -8.54 13.49 -29.29
N VAL A 11 -9.14 14.44 -28.61
CA VAL A 11 -8.51 15.16 -27.50
C VAL A 11 -9.05 14.55 -26.20
N PRO A 12 -8.19 13.90 -25.40
CA PRO A 12 -8.64 13.32 -24.13
C PRO A 12 -9.08 14.42 -23.16
N PRO A 13 -10.02 14.12 -22.25
CA PRO A 13 -10.39 15.05 -21.18
C PRO A 13 -9.17 15.48 -20.37
N PRO A 14 -9.09 16.76 -19.95
CA PRO A 14 -7.94 17.22 -19.17
C PRO A 14 -7.90 16.56 -17.80
N LEU A 15 -6.69 16.20 -17.34
CA LEU A 15 -6.47 15.57 -16.01
C LEU A 15 -6.95 16.46 -14.85
N SER A 16 -7.08 17.77 -15.05
CA SER A 16 -7.61 18.69 -14.05
C SER A 16 -9.06 18.44 -13.64
N LEU A 17 -9.80 17.60 -14.36
CA LEU A 17 -11.13 17.11 -13.98
C LEU A 17 -11.07 16.04 -12.90
N LEU A 18 -9.91 15.42 -12.70
CA LEU A 18 -9.70 14.34 -11.75
C LEU A 18 -9.12 14.85 -10.45
N GLN A 19 -9.41 14.14 -9.38
CA GLN A 19 -8.83 14.47 -8.08
C GLN A 19 -7.36 14.04 -8.01
N GLU A 20 -6.55 14.90 -7.39
CA GLU A 20 -5.17 14.60 -6.99
C GLU A 20 -5.13 13.98 -5.59
N ASP A 21 -3.94 13.51 -5.20
CA ASP A 21 -3.71 12.99 -3.85
C ASP A 21 -4.05 14.06 -2.81
N ARG A 22 -4.77 13.65 -1.76
CA ARG A 22 -5.18 14.57 -0.68
C ARG A 22 -4.82 14.02 0.68
N GLY A 23 -4.38 14.95 1.55
CA GLY A 23 -4.05 14.67 2.93
C GLY A 23 -2.61 14.20 3.13
N LYS A 24 -2.23 14.09 4.40
CA LYS A 24 -0.98 13.46 4.83
C LYS A 24 -1.31 12.28 5.71
N PRO A 25 -0.61 11.14 5.58
CA PRO A 25 -0.87 9.98 6.43
C PRO A 25 -0.55 10.31 7.89
N GLY A 26 -1.48 10.00 8.78
CA GLY A 26 -1.27 10.11 10.22
C GLY A 26 -0.51 8.91 10.73
N VAL A 27 0.80 8.97 10.71
CA VAL A 27 1.68 7.83 11.07
C VAL A 27 2.01 7.74 12.55
N GLY A 28 1.59 8.74 13.35
CA GLY A 28 1.94 8.84 14.76
C GLY A 28 3.45 9.04 14.98
N ASP A 29 3.92 8.69 16.18
CA ASP A 29 5.36 8.74 16.49
C ASP A 29 6.05 7.44 16.05
N ILE A 30 6.74 7.52 14.92
CA ILE A 30 7.43 6.38 14.29
C ILE A 30 8.50 5.79 15.23
N LYS A 31 9.25 6.65 15.95
CA LYS A 31 10.30 6.19 16.85
C LYS A 31 9.71 5.50 18.09
N ALA A 32 8.65 6.07 18.65
CA ALA A 32 7.95 5.47 19.77
C ALA A 32 7.37 4.10 19.38
N ASN A 33 6.70 4.00 18.23
CA ASN A 33 6.15 2.73 17.73
C ASN A 33 7.25 1.69 17.49
N SER A 34 8.36 2.06 16.88
CA SER A 34 9.52 1.16 16.69
C SER A 34 10.04 0.62 18.00
N ASN A 35 10.18 1.49 19.02
CA ASN A 35 10.63 1.11 20.35
C ASN A 35 9.64 0.19 21.07
N ILE A 36 8.33 0.47 20.94
CA ILE A 36 7.27 -0.39 21.51
C ILE A 36 7.33 -1.78 20.88
N ILE A 37 7.42 -1.88 19.55
CA ILE A 37 7.52 -3.16 18.83
C ILE A 37 8.73 -3.94 19.33
N LYS A 38 9.91 -3.32 19.30
CA LYS A 38 11.16 -3.95 19.72
C LYS A 38 11.09 -4.44 21.16
N ARG A 39 10.65 -3.58 22.08
CA ARG A 39 10.56 -3.92 23.51
C ARG A 39 9.52 -5.01 23.78
N THR A 40 8.36 -4.96 23.11
CA THR A 40 7.33 -5.99 23.26
C THR A 40 7.88 -7.35 22.85
N LEU A 41 8.52 -7.46 21.68
CA LEU A 41 9.13 -8.71 21.23
C LEU A 41 10.24 -9.19 22.17
N GLN A 42 11.09 -8.29 22.67
CA GLN A 42 12.14 -8.61 23.62
C GLN A 42 11.59 -9.17 24.95
N ASN A 43 10.48 -8.63 25.46
CA ASN A 43 9.81 -9.11 26.67
C ASN A 43 9.34 -10.58 26.54
N PHE A 44 9.05 -11.02 25.30
CA PHE A 44 8.73 -12.41 24.99
C PHE A 44 9.97 -13.24 24.55
N GLY A 45 11.18 -12.73 24.79
CA GLY A 45 12.42 -13.42 24.47
C GLY A 45 12.77 -13.44 22.98
N ILE A 46 12.18 -12.55 22.16
CA ILE A 46 12.42 -12.45 20.74
C ILE A 46 13.26 -11.20 20.46
N ASN A 47 14.52 -11.42 20.09
CA ASN A 47 15.41 -10.33 19.69
C ASN A 47 15.22 -10.01 18.21
N VAL A 48 15.08 -8.72 17.92
CA VAL A 48 14.91 -8.19 16.56
C VAL A 48 15.72 -6.91 16.38
N GLU A 49 16.12 -6.67 15.13
CA GLU A 49 16.68 -5.39 14.70
C GLU A 49 15.63 -4.70 13.81
N MET A 50 15.39 -3.42 14.08
CA MET A 50 14.52 -2.62 13.21
C MET A 50 15.29 -2.29 11.93
N ASP A 51 14.63 -2.45 10.79
CA ASP A 51 15.19 -2.19 9.47
C ASP A 51 14.50 -0.96 8.85
N GLU A 52 13.78 -1.13 7.76
CA GLU A 52 13.12 -0.04 7.04
C GLU A 52 11.69 0.23 7.56
N ILE A 53 11.26 1.49 7.43
CA ILE A 53 9.88 1.88 7.69
C ILE A 53 9.29 2.44 6.41
N SER A 54 8.21 1.81 5.95
CA SER A 54 7.51 2.21 4.73
C SER A 54 6.17 2.84 5.08
N ILE A 55 5.96 4.08 4.63
CA ILE A 55 4.73 4.83 4.88
C ILE A 55 3.87 4.79 3.62
N GLY A 56 2.72 4.13 3.72
CA GLY A 56 1.71 4.09 2.67
C GLY A 56 0.53 5.03 2.95
N PRO A 57 -0.43 5.09 2.03
CA PRO A 57 -1.60 5.95 2.17
C PRO A 57 -2.53 5.56 3.32
N SER A 58 -2.61 4.29 3.68
CA SER A 58 -3.54 3.76 4.69
C SER A 58 -2.86 3.05 5.85
N ILE A 59 -1.64 2.53 5.65
CA ILE A 59 -0.88 1.76 6.64
C ILE A 59 0.58 2.17 6.63
N THR A 60 1.24 2.01 7.78
CA THR A 60 2.69 2.12 7.92
C THR A 60 3.25 0.75 8.25
N ARG A 61 4.25 0.29 7.50
CA ARG A 61 4.94 -0.98 7.73
C ARG A 61 6.26 -0.75 8.42
N TYR A 62 6.46 -1.44 9.52
CA TYR A 62 7.72 -1.54 10.25
C TYR A 62 8.37 -2.87 9.89
N ALA A 63 9.43 -2.84 9.11
CA ALA A 63 10.20 -4.03 8.78
C ALA A 63 11.24 -4.29 9.87
N LEU A 64 11.39 -5.54 10.25
CA LEU A 64 12.35 -5.97 11.26
C LEU A 64 13.03 -7.28 10.85
N LYS A 65 14.27 -7.42 11.28
CA LYS A 65 15.08 -8.61 11.10
C LYS A 65 15.12 -9.40 12.40
N PRO A 66 14.49 -10.58 12.47
CA PRO A 66 14.60 -11.44 13.62
C PRO A 66 16.03 -11.95 13.79
N ALA A 67 16.44 -12.15 15.04
CA ALA A 67 17.71 -12.81 15.34
C ALA A 67 17.71 -14.25 14.79
N GLU A 68 18.91 -14.78 14.56
CA GLU A 68 19.08 -16.14 14.06
C GLU A 68 18.43 -17.17 15.00
N GLY A 69 17.76 -18.16 14.43
CA GLY A 69 17.04 -19.20 15.18
C GLY A 69 15.64 -18.82 15.68
N VAL A 70 15.18 -17.58 15.48
CA VAL A 70 13.82 -17.17 15.84
C VAL A 70 12.81 -17.77 14.87
N LYS A 71 11.84 -18.53 15.37
CA LYS A 71 10.73 -19.04 14.57
C LYS A 71 9.73 -17.93 14.27
N LEU A 72 9.42 -17.69 12.98
CA LEU A 72 8.48 -16.65 12.56
C LEU A 72 7.09 -16.82 13.16
N SER A 73 6.64 -18.06 13.36
CA SER A 73 5.35 -18.36 14.01
C SER A 73 5.24 -17.76 15.42
N LYS A 74 6.34 -17.66 16.17
CA LYS A 74 6.35 -17.01 17.48
C LYS A 74 6.05 -15.52 17.38
N ILE A 75 6.57 -14.85 16.35
CA ILE A 75 6.29 -13.42 16.11
C ILE A 75 4.82 -13.23 15.73
N VAL A 76 4.32 -14.07 14.82
CA VAL A 76 2.92 -14.01 14.37
C VAL A 76 1.95 -14.25 15.53
N ALA A 77 2.29 -15.15 16.45
CA ALA A 77 1.46 -15.43 17.63
C ALA A 77 1.28 -14.22 18.55
N LEU A 78 2.22 -13.25 18.53
CA LEU A 78 2.17 -12.04 19.36
C LEU A 78 1.39 -10.86 18.71
N GLN A 79 0.62 -11.12 17.65
CA GLN A 79 -0.14 -10.09 16.96
C GLN A 79 -1.07 -9.31 17.90
N ASN A 80 -1.76 -10.01 18.80
CA ASN A 80 -2.68 -9.38 19.75
C ASN A 80 -1.93 -8.59 20.83
N ASP A 81 -0.80 -9.10 21.31
CA ASP A 81 0.04 -8.40 22.30
C ASP A 81 0.63 -7.12 21.72
N LEU A 82 1.09 -7.18 20.49
CA LEU A 82 1.57 -6.00 19.74
C LEU A 82 0.45 -5.00 19.49
N SER A 83 -0.76 -5.47 19.12
CA SER A 83 -1.93 -4.61 18.95
C SER A 83 -2.26 -3.85 20.23
N LEU A 84 -2.24 -4.55 21.36
CA LEU A 84 -2.48 -3.94 22.68
C LEU A 84 -1.41 -2.92 23.02
N ALA A 85 -0.13 -3.29 22.87
CA ALA A 85 1.00 -2.43 23.21
C ALA A 85 1.06 -1.16 22.36
N LEU A 86 0.65 -1.24 21.08
CA LEU A 86 0.62 -0.12 20.14
C LEU A 86 -0.68 0.69 20.20
N ALA A 87 -1.67 0.23 20.97
CA ALA A 87 -3.03 0.77 20.98
C ALA A 87 -3.62 0.92 19.56
N ALA A 88 -3.34 -0.05 18.68
CA ALA A 88 -3.70 -0.01 17.26
C ALA A 88 -4.39 -1.31 16.83
N HIS A 89 -5.56 -1.19 16.17
CA HIS A 89 -6.33 -2.33 15.64
C HIS A 89 -6.94 -2.00 14.27
N PRO A 90 -6.97 -2.97 13.36
CA PRO A 90 -6.23 -4.24 13.38
C PRO A 90 -4.78 -4.02 12.93
N ILE A 91 -3.81 -4.65 13.56
CA ILE A 91 -2.47 -4.77 12.99
C ILE A 91 -2.38 -6.07 12.18
N ARG A 92 -1.46 -6.11 11.24
CA ARG A 92 -1.16 -7.31 10.45
C ARG A 92 0.33 -7.62 10.54
N ILE A 93 0.68 -8.90 10.66
CA ILE A 93 2.06 -9.35 10.59
C ILE A 93 2.26 -10.15 9.32
N GLU A 94 3.19 -9.70 8.48
CA GLU A 94 3.61 -10.39 7.27
C GLU A 94 4.98 -11.03 7.50
N ALA A 95 4.99 -12.34 7.61
CA ALA A 95 6.19 -13.10 8.00
C ALA A 95 6.38 -14.34 7.11
N PRO A 96 7.36 -14.32 6.19
CA PRO A 96 8.25 -13.18 5.84
C PRO A 96 7.58 -12.16 4.90
N ILE A 97 8.19 -11.00 4.75
CA ILE A 97 7.84 -10.07 3.65
C ILE A 97 8.25 -10.72 2.33
N PRO A 98 7.36 -10.80 1.31
CA PRO A 98 7.70 -11.40 0.04
C PRO A 98 8.97 -10.80 -0.59
N GLY A 99 9.90 -11.68 -0.95
CA GLY A 99 11.18 -11.28 -1.55
C GLY A 99 12.21 -10.69 -0.60
N LYS A 100 11.96 -10.67 0.73
CA LYS A 100 12.87 -10.15 1.75
C LYS A 100 13.03 -11.13 2.92
N SER A 101 14.19 -11.13 3.55
CA SER A 101 14.43 -11.88 4.80
C SER A 101 14.04 -11.04 6.04
N LEU A 102 12.89 -10.39 5.97
CA LEU A 102 12.36 -9.47 6.97
C LEU A 102 10.93 -9.85 7.34
N VAL A 103 10.52 -9.44 8.53
CA VAL A 103 9.12 -9.50 8.98
C VAL A 103 8.55 -8.10 8.98
N GLY A 104 7.35 -7.93 8.44
CA GLY A 104 6.63 -6.65 8.41
C GLY A 104 5.52 -6.60 9.46
N ILE A 105 5.50 -5.55 10.27
CA ILE A 105 4.38 -5.23 11.15
C ILE A 105 3.67 -4.03 10.54
N GLU A 106 2.44 -4.22 10.14
CA GLU A 106 1.60 -3.22 9.47
C GLU A 106 0.62 -2.61 10.46
N ILE A 107 0.72 -1.30 10.64
CA ILE A 107 -0.12 -0.52 11.55
C ILE A 107 -0.99 0.42 10.72
N PRO A 108 -2.32 0.44 10.92
CA PRO A 108 -3.18 1.40 10.26
C PRO A 108 -2.80 2.83 10.61
N ASN A 109 -2.74 3.70 9.61
CA ASN A 109 -2.56 5.13 9.84
C ASN A 109 -3.80 5.70 10.54
N SER A 110 -3.62 6.59 11.51
CA SER A 110 -4.72 7.29 12.19
C SER A 110 -5.53 8.17 11.24
N THR A 111 -4.85 8.73 10.24
CA THR A 111 -5.48 9.47 9.13
C THR A 111 -5.02 8.85 7.82
N LYS A 112 -5.97 8.41 7.00
CA LYS A 112 -5.69 7.87 5.66
C LYS A 112 -5.57 9.02 4.66
N THR A 113 -4.73 8.84 3.65
CA THR A 113 -4.69 9.74 2.50
C THR A 113 -5.59 9.22 1.38
N THR A 114 -6.15 10.15 0.62
CA THR A 114 -6.86 9.79 -0.61
C THR A 114 -5.86 9.72 -1.74
N VAL A 115 -5.83 8.57 -2.43
CA VAL A 115 -5.04 8.40 -3.67
C VAL A 115 -5.87 8.93 -4.82
N GLY A 116 -5.41 10.00 -5.44
CA GLY A 116 -6.12 10.64 -6.56
C GLY A 116 -5.81 9.97 -7.90
N LEU A 117 -6.85 9.72 -8.69
CA LEU A 117 -6.67 9.18 -10.05
C LEU A 117 -5.88 10.14 -10.95
N GLY A 118 -6.07 11.45 -10.77
CA GLY A 118 -5.29 12.48 -11.50
C GLY A 118 -3.80 12.35 -11.26
N THR A 119 -3.38 12.11 -10.01
CA THR A 119 -1.97 11.87 -9.65
C THR A 119 -1.42 10.62 -10.34
N LEU A 120 -2.18 9.52 -10.35
CA LEU A 120 -1.76 8.26 -10.96
C LEU A 120 -1.62 8.38 -12.47
N LEU A 121 -2.63 8.95 -13.14
CA LEU A 121 -2.63 9.15 -14.61
C LEU A 121 -1.58 10.19 -15.03
N GLY A 122 -1.30 11.20 -14.21
CA GLY A 122 -0.26 12.22 -14.46
C GLY A 122 1.16 11.75 -14.16
N SER A 123 1.35 10.57 -13.58
CA SER A 123 2.68 10.05 -13.24
C SER A 123 3.53 9.77 -14.48
N LYS A 124 4.85 9.89 -14.33
CA LYS A 124 5.80 9.61 -15.43
C LYS A 124 5.71 8.15 -15.92
N GLU A 125 5.44 7.24 -15.00
CA GLU A 125 5.29 5.80 -15.29
C GLU A 125 4.08 5.54 -16.17
N PHE A 126 2.95 6.21 -15.92
CA PHE A 126 1.75 6.07 -16.75
C PHE A 126 1.93 6.76 -18.10
N GLN A 127 2.35 8.02 -18.09
CA GLN A 127 2.48 8.84 -19.32
C GLN A 127 3.58 8.31 -20.26
N GLY A 128 4.64 7.71 -19.73
CA GLY A 128 5.72 7.11 -20.50
C GLY A 128 5.48 5.68 -20.95
N SER A 129 4.31 5.10 -20.65
CA SER A 129 4.01 3.72 -21.00
C SER A 129 3.48 3.59 -22.43
N GLU A 130 4.02 2.65 -23.19
CA GLU A 130 3.53 2.27 -24.53
C GLU A 130 2.38 1.24 -24.49
N LYS A 131 1.95 0.82 -23.29
CA LYS A 131 0.91 -0.19 -23.12
C LYS A 131 -0.47 0.40 -23.45
N PRO A 132 -1.22 -0.20 -24.40
CA PRO A 132 -2.46 0.40 -24.89
C PRO A 132 -3.62 0.39 -23.87
N LEU A 133 -3.61 -0.55 -22.93
CA LEU A 133 -4.65 -0.73 -21.91
C LEU A 133 -4.04 -0.76 -20.50
N LEU A 134 -3.25 0.24 -20.16
CA LEU A 134 -2.67 0.38 -18.82
C LEU A 134 -3.73 0.90 -17.86
N MET A 135 -3.95 0.16 -16.76
CA MET A 135 -4.87 0.53 -15.68
C MET A 135 -4.12 1.05 -14.46
N CYS A 136 -4.64 2.10 -13.84
CA CYS A 136 -4.19 2.56 -12.54
C CYS A 136 -4.83 1.71 -11.43
N LEU A 137 -4.04 1.00 -10.63
CA LEU A 137 -4.53 0.15 -9.54
C LEU A 137 -4.48 0.86 -8.18
N GLY A 138 -3.66 1.89 -8.04
CA GLY A 138 -3.51 2.63 -6.79
C GLY A 138 -2.07 2.74 -6.32
N LYS A 139 -1.89 2.97 -5.02
CA LYS A 139 -0.57 3.02 -4.37
C LYS A 139 -0.42 1.88 -3.36
N GLY A 140 0.73 1.25 -3.38
CA GLY A 140 1.08 0.21 -2.41
C GLY A 140 1.50 0.78 -1.05
N ILE A 141 1.87 -0.12 -0.15
CA ILE A 141 2.30 0.20 1.22
C ILE A 141 3.53 1.10 1.25
N SER A 142 4.41 1.00 0.25
CA SER A 142 5.58 1.88 0.10
C SER A 142 5.27 3.25 -0.51
N GLY A 143 4.00 3.55 -0.82
CA GLY A 143 3.61 4.76 -1.53
C GLY A 143 3.86 4.73 -3.05
N LEU A 144 4.46 3.66 -3.58
CA LEU A 144 4.69 3.47 -5.00
C LEU A 144 3.38 3.22 -5.75
N SER A 145 3.26 3.80 -6.93
CA SER A 145 2.12 3.58 -7.81
C SER A 145 2.15 2.20 -8.45
N PHE A 146 0.98 1.56 -8.54
CA PHE A 146 0.81 0.25 -9.19
C PHE A 146 -0.09 0.39 -10.40
N PHE A 147 0.33 -0.28 -11.47
CA PHE A 147 -0.37 -0.30 -12.75
C PHE A 147 -0.53 -1.75 -13.23
N GLY A 148 -1.67 -2.04 -13.85
CA GLY A 148 -1.95 -3.33 -14.48
C GLY A 148 -2.07 -3.19 -16.00
N ASP A 149 -1.62 -4.17 -16.75
CA ASP A 149 -1.79 -4.23 -18.20
C ASP A 149 -2.98 -5.13 -18.55
N LEU A 150 -4.13 -4.53 -18.82
CA LEU A 150 -5.36 -5.28 -19.15
C LEU A 150 -5.21 -6.11 -20.42
N ALA A 151 -4.41 -5.67 -21.38
CA ALA A 151 -4.17 -6.41 -22.61
C ALA A 151 -3.50 -7.79 -22.38
N LYS A 152 -2.80 -7.93 -21.25
CA LYS A 152 -2.14 -9.19 -20.85
C LYS A 152 -2.97 -10.03 -19.88
N SER A 153 -4.12 -9.53 -19.44
CA SER A 153 -4.99 -10.21 -18.49
C SER A 153 -6.06 -11.01 -19.26
N PRO A 154 -6.07 -12.35 -19.19
CA PRO A 154 -7.08 -13.15 -19.89
C PRO A 154 -8.49 -12.89 -19.34
N HIS A 155 -8.59 -12.58 -18.06
CA HIS A 155 -9.84 -12.26 -17.37
C HIS A 155 -9.59 -11.21 -16.28
N LEU A 156 -10.59 -10.36 -16.02
CA LEU A 156 -10.59 -9.40 -14.92
C LEU A 156 -11.89 -9.59 -14.12
N LEU A 157 -11.73 -9.84 -12.82
CA LEU A 157 -12.84 -9.83 -11.87
C LEU A 157 -12.76 -8.56 -11.03
N ILE A 158 -13.82 -7.77 -11.05
CA ILE A 158 -14.01 -6.61 -10.17
C ILE A 158 -15.13 -6.95 -9.21
N ALA A 159 -14.86 -6.89 -7.91
CA ALA A 159 -15.82 -7.19 -6.86
C ALA A 159 -15.69 -6.20 -5.71
N GLY A 160 -16.81 -5.87 -5.10
CA GLY A 160 -16.86 -4.97 -3.96
C GLY A 160 -18.17 -5.11 -3.19
N THR A 161 -18.19 -4.66 -1.94
CA THR A 161 -19.43 -4.55 -1.17
C THR A 161 -20.20 -3.31 -1.58
N THR A 162 -21.50 -3.29 -1.34
CA THR A 162 -22.34 -2.11 -1.60
C THR A 162 -21.73 -0.86 -0.97
N GLY A 163 -21.53 0.18 -1.77
CA GLY A 163 -20.92 1.44 -1.33
C GLY A 163 -19.39 1.46 -1.27
N SER A 164 -18.72 0.41 -1.74
CA SER A 164 -17.23 0.36 -1.81
C SER A 164 -16.64 1.18 -2.96
N GLY A 165 -17.47 1.77 -3.83
CA GLY A 165 -17.03 2.52 -5.00
C GLY A 165 -16.88 1.68 -6.27
N GLU A 166 -17.29 0.42 -6.27
CA GLU A 166 -17.18 -0.50 -7.41
C GLU A 166 -17.78 0.11 -8.68
N THR A 167 -18.97 0.71 -8.58
CA THR A 167 -19.66 1.36 -9.73
C THR A 167 -18.85 2.50 -10.33
N LEU A 168 -18.09 3.24 -9.51
CA LEU A 168 -17.25 4.36 -9.98
C LEU A 168 -15.99 3.90 -10.71
N GLN A 169 -15.58 2.64 -10.53
CA GLN A 169 -14.40 2.08 -11.20
C GLN A 169 -14.74 1.47 -12.56
N THR A 170 -16.02 1.20 -12.82
CA THR A 170 -16.49 0.52 -14.03
C THR A 170 -17.16 1.46 -15.03
N THR A 171 -17.32 2.73 -14.70
CA THR A 171 -17.90 3.77 -15.56
C THR A 171 -16.81 4.53 -16.28
#